data_39d5cf1edb7427a821b12007af99d0d5
#
_entry.id   39d5cf1edb7427a821b12007af99d0d5
#
_cell.length_a   1.000
_cell.length_b   1.000
_cell.length_c   1.000
_cell.angle_alpha   90.00
_cell.angle_beta   90.00
_cell.angle_gamma   90.00
#
_symmetry.space_group_name_H-M   'P 1'
#
loop_
_entity.id
_entity.type
_entity.pdbx_description
1 polymer ?
#
loop_
_entity_poly.entity_id
_entity_poly.type
_entity_poly.pdbx_seq_one_letter_code
_entity_poly.pdbx_strand_id
1 'polypeptide(L)' 'MIRLGVDVGGTFTDFALIDDTGGQFAIHKQLTTPNDPSDAVLSGVKEILRLNNISISDVSVVAHGTTP' A
#
# COMPACT_ATOMS: atom_id res chain seq x y z
N MET A 1 15.27 -5.47 2.14
CA MET A 1 14.59 -4.55 1.18
C MET A 1 13.09 -4.66 1.38
N ILE A 2 12.43 -3.54 1.57
CA ILE A 2 10.98 -3.51 1.78
C ILE A 2 10.31 -3.05 0.49
N ARG A 3 9.29 -3.78 0.07
CA ARG A 3 8.46 -3.44 -1.09
C ARG A 3 7.05 -3.13 -0.63
N LEU A 4 6.42 -2.17 -1.28
CA LEU A 4 5.03 -1.83 -1.04
C LEU A 4 4.21 -2.18 -2.29
N GLY A 5 3.21 -3.03 -2.12
CA GLY A 5 2.27 -3.35 -3.18
C GLY A 5 0.97 -2.62 -2.96
N VAL A 6 0.41 -2.07 -4.02
CA VAL A 6 -0.87 -1.37 -3.98
C VAL A 6 -1.76 -1.91 -5.09
N ASP A 7 -2.96 -2.33 -4.75
CA ASP A 7 -3.96 -2.80 -5.71
C ASP A 7 -5.23 -1.98 -5.55
N VAL A 8 -5.53 -1.19 -6.57
CA VAL A 8 -6.70 -0.29 -6.55
C VAL A 8 -7.90 -1.01 -7.17
N GLY A 9 -8.89 -1.33 -6.34
CA GLY A 9 -10.16 -1.89 -6.79
C GLY A 9 -11.25 -0.82 -6.83
N GLY A 10 -12.42 -1.20 -7.31
CA GLY A 10 -13.56 -0.28 -7.39
C GLY A 10 -14.10 0.15 -6.04
N THR A 11 -14.03 -0.72 -5.04
CA THR A 11 -14.55 -0.47 -3.69
C THR A 11 -13.43 -0.27 -2.68
N PHE A 12 -12.42 -1.14 -2.71
CA PHE A 12 -11.30 -1.10 -1.77
C PHE A 12 -9.97 -1.00 -2.49
N THR A 13 -9.04 -0.33 -1.83
CA THR A 13 -7.64 -0.31 -2.24
C THR A 13 -6.86 -1.13 -1.21
N ASP A 14 -6.12 -2.11 -1.67
CA ASP A 14 -5.33 -3.01 -0.83
C ASP A 14 -3.86 -2.65 -0.85
N PHE A 15 -3.23 -2.70 0.32
CA PHE A 15 -1.82 -2.38 0.50
C PHE A 15 -1.12 -3.56 1.18
N ALA A 16 0.08 -3.87 0.73
CA ALA A 16 0.89 -4.92 1.35
C ALA A 16 2.33 -4.48 1.47
N LEU A 17 2.94 -4.74 2.62
CA LEU A 17 4.38 -4.59 2.82
C LEU A 17 5.02 -5.95 2.72
N ILE A 18 6.06 -6.05 1.91
CA ILE A 18 6.74 -7.29 1.59
C ILE A 18 8.24 -7.13 1.84
N ASP A 19 8.81 -8.06 2.59
CA ASP A 19 10.25 -8.12 2.83
C ASP A 19 10.83 -9.25 1.99
N ASP A 20 11.94 -9.01 1.32
CA ASP A 20 12.60 -10.01 0.46
C ASP A 20 12.98 -11.28 1.22
N THR A 21 13.23 -11.17 2.52
CA THR A 21 13.66 -12.32 3.34
C THR A 21 12.50 -13.02 4.04
N GLY A 22 11.45 -12.29 4.40
CA GLY A 22 10.35 -12.80 5.20
C GLY A 22 9.00 -12.87 4.48
N GLY A 23 8.91 -12.37 3.27
CA GLY A 23 7.65 -12.31 2.53
C GLY A 23 6.73 -11.21 3.03
N GLN A 24 5.44 -11.34 2.78
CA GLN A 24 4.45 -10.36 3.19
C GLN A 24 4.30 -10.33 4.71
N PHE A 25 4.42 -9.16 5.31
CA PHE A 25 4.36 -9.01 6.76
C PHE A 25 3.33 -8.01 7.26
N ALA A 26 2.72 -7.22 6.38
CA ALA A 26 1.69 -6.26 6.77
C ALA A 26 0.70 -6.06 5.64
N ILE A 27 -0.56 -5.88 6.01
CA ILE A 27 -1.66 -5.63 5.07
C ILE A 27 -2.48 -4.47 5.59
N HIS A 28 -2.92 -3.61 4.70
CA HIS A 28 -3.88 -2.56 5.00
C HIS A 28 -4.90 -2.48 3.88
N LYS A 29 -6.16 -2.30 4.23
CA LYS A 29 -7.25 -2.16 3.27
C LYS A 29 -8.00 -0.88 3.57
N GLN A 30 -8.37 -0.15 2.54
CA GLN A 30 -9.01 1.14 2.69
C GLN A 30 -10.02 1.33 1.55
N LEU A 31 -11.12 2.04 1.84
CA LEU A 31 -12.10 2.35 0.80
C LEU A 31 -11.47 3.21 -0.29
N THR A 32 -11.71 2.83 -1.53
CA THR A 32 -11.30 3.63 -2.68
C THR A 32 -12.14 4.90 -2.72
N THR A 33 -11.49 6.05 -2.98
CA THR A 33 -12.18 7.32 -3.15
C THR A 33 -12.56 7.46 -4.63
N PRO A 34 -13.88 7.38 -4.99
CA PRO A 34 -14.29 7.30 -6.39
C PRO A 34 -13.91 8.52 -7.22
N ASN A 35 -13.91 9.70 -6.61
CA ASN A 35 -13.63 10.95 -7.30
C ASN A 35 -12.13 11.21 -7.47
N ASP A 36 -11.32 10.61 -6.59
CA ASP A 36 -9.86 10.78 -6.61
C ASP A 36 -9.19 9.54 -6.02
N PRO A 37 -8.99 8.50 -6.85
CA PRO A 37 -8.33 7.27 -6.36
C PRO A 37 -6.93 7.49 -5.81
N SER A 38 -6.21 8.52 -6.29
CA SER A 38 -4.87 8.82 -5.78
C SER A 38 -4.90 9.24 -4.31
N ASP A 39 -5.97 9.86 -3.86
CA ASP A 39 -6.12 10.26 -2.46
C ASP A 39 -6.14 9.04 -1.54
N ALA A 40 -6.88 8.01 -1.91
CA ALA A 40 -6.90 6.74 -1.18
C ALA A 40 -5.53 6.07 -1.16
N VAL A 41 -4.82 6.10 -2.30
CA VAL A 41 -3.48 5.52 -2.39
C VAL A 41 -2.52 6.24 -1.45
N LEU A 42 -2.49 7.57 -1.48
CA LEU A 42 -1.60 8.35 -0.62
C LEU A 42 -1.91 8.16 0.86
N SER A 43 -3.19 8.20 1.22
CA SER A 43 -3.61 7.99 2.61
C SER A 43 -3.24 6.61 3.11
N GLY A 44 -3.48 5.59 2.30
CA GLY A 44 -3.19 4.20 2.65
C GLY A 44 -1.70 3.92 2.79
N VAL A 45 -0.90 4.48 1.91
CA VAL A 45 0.57 4.36 2.00
C VAL A 45 1.06 4.95 3.31
N LYS A 46 0.62 6.16 3.65
CA LYS A 46 1.00 6.80 4.91
C LYS A 46 0.57 5.97 6.10
N GLU A 47 -0.64 5.42 6.06
CA GLU A 47 -1.20 4.66 7.18
C GLU A 47 -0.46 3.35 7.40
N ILE A 48 -0.20 2.56 6.35
CA ILE A 48 0.48 1.28 6.50
C ILE A 48 1.92 1.47 7.00
N LEU A 49 2.58 2.53 6.56
CA LEU A 49 3.93 2.85 7.02
C LEU A 49 3.92 3.28 8.49
N ARG A 50 2.96 4.12 8.86
CA ARG A 50 2.80 4.59 10.25
C ARG A 50 2.54 3.43 11.20
N LEU A 51 1.63 2.54 10.83
CA LEU A 51 1.24 1.39 11.67
C LEU A 51 2.40 0.43 11.90
N ASN A 52 3.36 0.39 10.99
CA ASN A 52 4.48 -0.54 11.06
C ASN A 52 5.82 0.14 11.41
N ASN A 53 5.79 1.42 11.76
CA ASN A 53 6.99 2.20 12.11
C ASN A 53 8.06 2.17 11.01
N ILE A 54 7.62 2.28 9.76
CA ILE A 54 8.50 2.26 8.60
C ILE A 54 8.53 3.64 7.96
N SER A 55 9.73 4.12 7.63
CA SER A 55 9.90 5.37 6.90
C SER A 55 9.75 5.11 5.40
N ILE A 56 9.22 6.08 4.66
CA ILE A 56 9.11 5.97 3.20
C ILE A 56 10.49 5.75 2.55
N SER A 57 11.54 6.26 3.16
CA SER A 57 12.91 6.06 2.66
C SER A 57 13.39 4.62 2.76
N ASP A 58 12.73 3.80 3.59
CA ASP A 58 13.04 2.38 3.72
C ASP A 58 12.36 1.53 2.65
N VAL A 59 11.44 2.09 1.90
CA VAL A 59 10.71 1.39 0.84
C VAL A 59 11.47 1.54 -0.47
N SER A 60 11.88 0.42 -1.04
CA SER A 60 12.72 0.40 -2.24
C SER A 60 11.92 0.36 -3.53
N VAL A 61 10.76 -0.29 -3.51
CA VAL A 61 9.93 -0.50 -4.69
C VAL A 61 8.47 -0.31 -4.32
N VAL A 62 7.74 0.41 -5.16
CA VAL A 62 6.28 0.51 -5.06
C VAL A 62 5.70 -0.16 -6.31
N ALA A 63 4.98 -1.26 -6.11
CA ALA A 63 4.26 -1.94 -7.18
C ALA A 63 2.80 -1.51 -7.14
N HIS A 64 2.26 -1.17 -8.31
CA HIS A 64 0.91 -0.64 -8.41
C HIS A 64 0.12 -1.42 -9.44
N GLY A 65 -1.06 -1.89 -9.05
CA GLY A 65 -1.98 -2.57 -9.93
C GLY A 65 -3.38 -2.00 -9.81
N THR A 66 -4.20 -2.29 -10.81
CA THR A 66 -5.60 -1.88 -10.81
C THR A 66 -6.45 -3.06 -11.23
N THR A 67 -7.49 -3.36 -10.44
CA THR A 67 -8.47 -4.38 -10.80
C THR A 67 -9.78 -3.73 -11.21
N PRO A 68 -10.42 -4.24 -12.27
CA PRO A 68 -11.71 -3.70 -12.70
C PRO A 68 -12.82 -3.93 -11.69
#